data_8a20025015236c94556352754c10e2e3
#
_entry.id   8a20025015236c94556352754c10e2e3
#
_cell.length_a   1.000
_cell.length_b   1.000
_cell.length_c   1.000
_cell.angle_alpha   90.00
_cell.angle_beta   90.00
_cell.angle_gamma   90.00
#
_symmetry.space_group_name_H-M   'P 1'
#
loop_
_entity.id
_entity.type
_entity.pdbx_description
1 polymer ?
#
loop_
_entity_poly.entity_id
_entity_poly.type
_entity_poly.pdbx_seq_one_letter_code
_entity_poly.pdbx_strand_id
1 'polypeptide(L)'
;MVMREVLQSKIHKATITEANVSYVGSITIDPDLLEKVDLWPGQKVLVVSNTSGSRLETYVIKGKSPGNGEICINGAAAHLIKEGEEVIIISFKFSDQPVEPKCILVDDKNRFIQFL
;
A
#
# COMPACT_ATOMS: atom_id res chain seq x y z
N MET A 1 12.08 6.82 -27.82
CA MET A 1 11.46 6.96 -26.49
C MET A 1 11.98 5.84 -25.60
N VAL A 2 12.44 6.18 -24.40
CA VAL A 2 12.85 5.19 -23.41
C VAL A 2 11.89 5.26 -22.22
N MET A 3 11.21 4.14 -21.98
CA MET A 3 10.30 4.03 -20.82
C MET A 3 11.08 3.46 -19.65
N ARG A 4 10.91 4.08 -18.48
CA ARG A 4 11.51 3.63 -17.24
C ARG A 4 10.42 3.37 -16.21
N GLU A 5 10.63 2.39 -15.37
CA GLU A 5 9.74 2.14 -14.25
C GLU A 5 10.18 3.03 -13.09
N VAL A 6 9.32 3.98 -12.73
CA VAL A 6 9.65 5.01 -11.75
C VAL A 6 8.64 5.02 -10.62
N LEU A 7 9.06 5.46 -9.44
CA LEU A 7 8.20 5.55 -8.27
C LEU A 7 7.00 6.48 -8.55
N GLN A 8 5.81 5.98 -8.29
CA GLN A 8 4.56 6.73 -8.44
C GLN A 8 3.95 7.07 -7.10
N SER A 9 3.81 6.08 -6.21
CA SER A 9 3.06 6.21 -4.98
C SER A 9 3.76 5.49 -3.84
N LYS A 10 3.67 6.04 -2.62
CA LYS A 10 4.23 5.39 -1.45
C LYS A 10 3.42 5.76 -0.21
N ILE A 11 3.03 4.74 0.55
CA ILE A 11 2.47 4.93 1.90
C ILE A 11 3.51 4.43 2.87
N HIS A 12 4.09 5.33 3.65
CA HIS A 12 5.19 5.03 4.56
C HIS A 12 4.69 4.81 5.98
N LYS A 13 5.16 3.74 6.62
CA LYS A 13 4.85 3.37 8.01
C LYS A 13 3.38 3.04 8.25
N ALA A 14 2.75 2.37 7.28
CA ALA A 14 1.40 1.87 7.46
C ALA A 14 1.39 0.68 8.42
N THR A 15 0.32 0.54 9.18
CA THR A 15 0.13 -0.59 10.09
C THR A 15 -0.93 -1.52 9.52
N ILE A 16 -0.63 -2.81 9.44
CA ILE A 16 -1.60 -3.81 8.99
C ILE A 16 -2.66 -3.99 10.07
N THR A 17 -3.91 -3.72 9.73
CA THR A 17 -5.03 -3.79 10.68
C THR A 17 -5.65 -5.16 10.75
N GLU A 18 -5.52 -5.97 9.69
CA GLU A 18 -6.05 -7.33 9.64
C GLU A 18 -5.27 -8.15 8.62
N ALA A 19 -5.11 -9.45 8.89
CA ALA A 19 -4.53 -10.40 7.94
C ALA A 19 -5.47 -11.60 7.83
N ASN A 20 -6.04 -11.82 6.63
CA ASN A 20 -7.08 -12.82 6.40
C ASN A 20 -6.66 -13.79 5.29
N VAL A 21 -6.20 -14.98 5.66
CA VAL A 21 -5.75 -16.01 4.72
C VAL A 21 -6.90 -16.52 3.84
N SER A 22 -8.12 -16.48 4.34
CA SER A 22 -9.28 -17.07 3.65
C SER A 22 -9.90 -16.16 2.60
N TYR A 23 -9.49 -14.91 2.52
CA TYR A 23 -10.03 -13.97 1.55
C TYR A 23 -9.24 -14.01 0.24
N VAL A 24 -9.81 -13.41 -0.81
CA VAL A 24 -9.14 -13.31 -2.12
C VAL A 24 -7.84 -12.51 -1.97
N GLY A 25 -6.74 -13.06 -2.50
CA GLY A 25 -5.41 -12.45 -2.37
C GLY A 25 -5.37 -11.01 -2.87
N SER A 26 -4.99 -10.07 -1.98
CA SER A 26 -5.01 -8.63 -2.27
C SER A 26 -4.56 -7.85 -1.03
N ILE A 27 -4.50 -6.53 -1.17
CA ILE A 27 -4.40 -5.63 -0.01
C ILE A 27 -5.55 -4.62 -0.06
N THR A 28 -6.39 -4.64 0.98
CA THR A 28 -7.47 -3.67 1.11
C THR A 28 -6.91 -2.41 1.76
N ILE A 29 -7.13 -1.25 1.15
CA ILE A 29 -6.59 0.02 1.64
C ILE A 29 -7.72 1.03 1.78
N ASP A 30 -7.69 1.79 2.87
CA ASP A 30 -8.59 2.91 3.13
C ASP A 30 -8.66 3.84 1.91
N PRO A 31 -9.87 4.14 1.41
CA PRO A 31 -10.05 4.99 0.23
C PRO A 31 -9.39 6.37 0.33
N ASP A 32 -9.34 6.96 1.53
CA ASP A 32 -8.71 8.27 1.72
C ASP A 32 -7.21 8.22 1.44
N LEU A 33 -6.56 7.10 1.81
CA LEU A 33 -5.13 6.92 1.54
C LEU A 33 -4.89 6.70 0.05
N LEU A 34 -5.75 5.92 -0.60
CA LEU A 34 -5.66 5.69 -2.04
C LEU A 34 -5.73 7.00 -2.81
N GLU A 35 -6.65 7.88 -2.44
CA GLU A 35 -6.80 9.18 -3.07
C GLU A 35 -5.55 10.04 -2.89
N LYS A 36 -4.99 10.07 -1.69
CA LYS A 36 -3.81 10.89 -1.40
C LYS A 36 -2.58 10.51 -2.21
N VAL A 37 -2.40 9.23 -2.49
CA VAL A 37 -1.23 8.74 -3.23
C VAL A 37 -1.54 8.35 -4.67
N ASP A 38 -2.77 8.54 -5.12
CA ASP A 38 -3.22 8.21 -6.48
C ASP A 38 -3.00 6.74 -6.82
N LEU A 39 -3.47 5.86 -5.94
CA LEU A 39 -3.54 4.42 -6.19
C LEU A 39 -4.96 4.03 -6.58
N TRP A 40 -5.07 3.24 -7.63
CA TRP A 40 -6.36 2.75 -8.13
C TRP A 40 -6.65 1.34 -7.63
N PRO A 41 -7.91 1.00 -7.40
CA PRO A 41 -8.29 -0.40 -7.21
C PRO A 41 -7.78 -1.23 -8.40
N GLY A 42 -7.23 -2.41 -8.09
CA GLY A 42 -6.64 -3.29 -9.10
C GLY A 42 -5.19 -2.98 -9.46
N GLN A 43 -4.64 -1.87 -8.99
CA GLN A 43 -3.26 -1.52 -9.27
C GLN A 43 -2.30 -2.39 -8.47
N LYS A 44 -1.23 -2.84 -9.12
CA LYS A 44 -0.19 -3.64 -8.49
C LYS A 44 0.62 -2.80 -7.52
N VAL A 45 0.92 -3.36 -6.35
CA VAL A 45 1.76 -2.73 -5.34
C VAL A 45 2.79 -3.73 -4.81
N LEU A 46 3.93 -3.18 -4.40
CA LEU A 46 4.94 -3.88 -3.61
C LEU A 46 4.69 -3.52 -2.14
N VAL A 47 4.59 -4.54 -1.29
CA VAL A 47 4.43 -4.35 0.15
C VAL A 47 5.69 -4.87 0.84
N VAL A 48 6.32 -4.01 1.62
CA VAL A 48 7.56 -4.32 2.32
C VAL A 48 7.33 -4.14 3.82
N SER A 49 7.62 -5.16 4.61
CA SER A 49 7.46 -5.08 6.06
C SER A 49 8.74 -4.58 6.71
N ASN A 50 8.64 -3.50 7.48
CA ASN A 50 9.72 -3.06 8.35
C ASN A 50 9.90 -3.99 9.55
N THR A 51 8.84 -4.70 9.93
CA THR A 51 8.85 -5.57 11.10
C THR A 51 9.56 -6.89 10.82
N SER A 52 9.24 -7.54 9.70
CA SER A 52 9.73 -8.88 9.37
C SER A 52 10.74 -8.94 8.24
N GLY A 53 10.83 -7.88 7.43
CA GLY A 53 11.63 -7.88 6.22
C GLY A 53 10.97 -8.58 5.04
N SER A 54 9.76 -9.11 5.21
CA SER A 54 9.02 -9.76 4.12
C SER A 54 8.68 -8.76 3.03
N ARG A 55 8.76 -9.23 1.79
CA ARG A 55 8.45 -8.42 0.60
C ARG A 55 7.52 -9.25 -0.28
N LEU A 56 6.47 -8.63 -0.80
CA LEU A 56 5.56 -9.32 -1.71
C LEU A 56 4.90 -8.34 -2.65
N GLU A 57 4.40 -8.88 -3.76
CA GLU A 57 3.60 -8.12 -4.71
C GLU A 57 2.16 -8.60 -4.63
N THR A 58 1.24 -7.65 -4.69
CA THR A 58 -0.19 -7.92 -4.71
C THR A 58 -0.90 -6.78 -5.44
N TYR A 59 -2.20 -6.66 -5.31
CA TYR A 59 -2.97 -5.56 -5.91
C TYR A 59 -3.95 -4.97 -4.92
N VAL A 60 -4.37 -3.75 -5.20
CA VAL A 60 -5.21 -2.94 -4.32
C VAL A 60 -6.68 -3.32 -4.44
N ILE A 61 -7.33 -3.49 -3.29
CA ILE A 61 -8.79 -3.46 -3.16
C ILE A 61 -9.15 -2.20 -2.38
N LYS A 62 -10.15 -1.47 -2.85
CA LYS A 62 -10.65 -0.28 -2.17
C LYS A 62 -11.44 -0.68 -0.93
N GLY A 63 -11.07 -0.14 0.22
CA GLY A 63 -11.83 -0.29 1.46
C GLY A 63 -13.20 0.39 1.37
N LYS A 64 -14.10 0.04 2.29
CA LYS A 64 -15.49 0.53 2.25
C LYS A 64 -15.71 1.82 3.00
N SER A 65 -14.91 2.09 4.03
CA SER A 65 -15.15 3.20 4.96
C SER A 65 -14.00 4.20 4.91
N PRO A 66 -14.14 5.30 4.14
CA PRO A 66 -13.09 6.32 4.08
C PRO A 66 -12.73 6.85 5.47
N GLY A 67 -11.43 6.92 5.75
CA GLY A 67 -10.92 7.48 6.99
C GLY A 67 -10.86 6.52 8.17
N ASN A 68 -11.25 5.24 8.01
CA ASN A 68 -11.20 4.29 9.11
C ASN A 68 -9.81 3.68 9.35
N GLY A 69 -8.86 3.94 8.47
CA GLY A 69 -7.49 3.44 8.61
C GLY A 69 -7.31 1.97 8.26
N GLU A 70 -8.25 1.36 7.57
CA GLU A 70 -8.16 -0.06 7.20
C GLU A 70 -7.03 -0.32 6.23
N ILE A 71 -6.13 -1.25 6.59
CA ILE A 71 -5.14 -1.83 5.69
C ILE A 71 -5.09 -3.32 6.00
N CYS A 72 -5.69 -4.13 5.13
CA CYS A 72 -5.88 -5.56 5.34
C CYS A 72 -5.10 -6.36 4.31
N ILE A 73 -4.27 -7.29 4.78
CA ILE A 73 -3.57 -8.25 3.93
C ILE A 73 -4.47 -9.48 3.77
N ASN A 74 -4.75 -9.84 2.53
CA ASN A 74 -5.69 -10.91 2.19
C ASN A 74 -5.00 -12.06 1.47
N GLY A 75 -5.51 -13.27 1.68
CA GLY A 75 -5.08 -14.47 0.97
C GLY A 75 -3.71 -14.96 1.40
N ALA A 76 -2.96 -15.52 0.47
CA ALA A 76 -1.65 -16.13 0.73
C ALA A 76 -0.65 -15.17 1.35
N ALA A 77 -0.73 -13.88 1.03
CA ALA A 77 0.14 -12.85 1.59
C ALA A 77 0.03 -12.76 3.13
N ALA A 78 -1.11 -13.16 3.69
CA ALA A 78 -1.33 -13.16 5.13
C ALA A 78 -0.46 -14.20 5.87
N HIS A 79 0.15 -15.13 5.15
CA HIS A 79 1.16 -16.03 5.73
C HIS A 79 2.48 -15.31 5.97
N LEU A 80 2.80 -14.28 5.18
CA LEU A 80 4.06 -13.55 5.25
C LEU A 80 3.99 -12.31 6.11
N ILE A 81 2.90 -11.58 6.03
CA ILE A 81 2.73 -10.30 6.74
C ILE A 81 1.49 -10.40 7.63
N LYS A 82 1.67 -10.10 8.91
CA LYS A 82 0.65 -10.30 9.94
C LYS A 82 0.05 -8.98 10.41
N GLU A 83 -1.10 -9.08 11.07
CA GLU A 83 -1.69 -7.95 11.77
C GLU A 83 -0.69 -7.30 12.71
N GLY A 84 -0.67 -5.98 12.73
CA GLY A 84 0.23 -5.20 13.58
C GLY A 84 1.59 -4.90 12.99
N GLU A 85 1.97 -5.54 11.87
CA GLU A 85 3.25 -5.22 11.24
C GLU A 85 3.23 -3.85 10.60
N GLU A 86 4.37 -3.17 10.68
CA GLU A 86 4.58 -1.90 10.00
C GLU A 86 5.10 -2.14 8.60
N VAL A 87 4.42 -1.60 7.60
CA VAL A 87 4.75 -1.84 6.20
C VAL A 87 4.92 -0.54 5.42
N ILE A 88 5.55 -0.66 4.27
CA ILE A 88 5.62 0.37 3.24
C ILE A 88 4.93 -0.18 2.01
N ILE A 89 3.97 0.57 1.47
CA ILE A 89 3.22 0.20 0.27
C ILE A 89 3.71 1.09 -0.86
N ILE A 90 4.19 0.49 -1.95
CA ILE A 90 4.89 1.20 -3.02
C ILE A 90 4.28 0.80 -4.36
N SER A 91 4.10 1.77 -5.25
CA SER A 91 3.73 1.49 -6.63
C SER A 91 4.61 2.28 -7.59
N PHE A 92 4.84 1.70 -8.76
CA PHE A 92 5.64 2.26 -9.83
C PHE A 92 4.77 2.46 -11.05
N LYS A 93 5.23 3.31 -11.97
CA LYS A 93 4.60 3.46 -13.28
C LYS A 93 5.67 3.58 -14.35
N PHE A 94 5.31 3.25 -15.58
CA PHE A 94 6.19 3.47 -16.73
C PHE A 94 6.07 4.92 -17.19
N SER A 95 7.20 5.56 -17.42
CA SER A 95 7.25 6.95 -17.89
C SER A 95 8.52 7.19 -18.67
N ASP A 96 8.45 8.03 -19.70
CA ASP A 96 9.60 8.52 -20.44
C ASP A 96 10.13 9.84 -19.86
N GLN A 97 9.50 10.35 -18.80
CA GLN A 97 9.86 11.58 -18.11
C GLN A 97 9.99 11.33 -16.61
N PRO A 98 10.81 12.12 -15.90
CA PRO A 98 10.78 12.09 -14.43
C PRO A 98 9.38 12.36 -13.91
N VAL A 99 9.00 11.63 -12.85
CA VAL A 99 7.69 11.75 -12.20
C VAL A 99 7.89 12.23 -10.78
N GLU A 100 7.11 13.20 -10.35
CA GLU A 100 7.06 13.55 -8.94
C GLU A 100 6.12 12.59 -8.23
N PRO A 101 6.65 11.69 -7.37
CA PRO A 101 5.82 10.69 -6.74
C PRO A 101 4.95 11.29 -5.63
N LYS A 102 3.80 10.67 -5.40
CA LYS A 102 2.94 11.01 -4.27
C LYS A 102 3.24 10.06 -3.12
N CYS A 103 4.00 10.55 -2.16
CA CYS A 103 4.43 9.77 -1.00
C CYS A 103 3.88 10.41 0.26
N ILE A 104 3.30 9.61 1.15
CA ILE A 104 2.75 10.09 2.42
C ILE A 104 3.31 9.32 3.60
N LEU A 105 3.32 9.99 4.75
CA LEU A 105 3.55 9.40 6.05
C LEU A 105 2.22 9.28 6.76
N VAL A 106 1.96 8.13 7.37
CA VAL A 106 0.77 7.91 8.21
C VAL A 106 1.19 7.59 9.65
N ASP A 107 0.26 7.76 10.59
CA ASP A 107 0.47 7.41 11.98
C ASP A 107 0.14 5.92 12.23
N ASP A 108 0.20 5.49 13.50
CA ASP A 108 -0.06 4.10 13.88
C ASP A 108 -1.51 3.64 13.71
N LYS A 109 -2.41 4.57 13.38
CA LYS A 109 -3.81 4.29 13.03
C LYS A 109 -4.08 4.53 11.54
N ASN A 110 -3.01 4.63 10.74
CA ASN A 110 -3.07 4.86 9.30
C ASN A 110 -3.76 6.17 8.92
N ARG A 111 -3.64 7.17 9.77
CA ARG A 111 -4.12 8.52 9.45
C ARG A 111 -3.02 9.32 8.80
N PHE A 112 -3.39 10.09 7.80
CA PHE A 112 -2.44 10.94 7.08
C PHE A 112 -1.79 11.95 8.02
N ILE A 113 -0.44 12.01 8.00
CA ILE A 113 0.33 13.02 8.72
C ILE A 113 0.79 14.12 7.77
N GLN A 114 1.50 13.74 6.71
CA GLN A 114 2.09 14.71 5.78
C GLN A 114 2.51 14.04 4.47
N PHE A 115 2.66 14.85 3.45
CA PHE A 115 3.37 14.42 2.24
C PHE A 115 4.88 14.45 2.50
N LEU A 116 5.55 13.48 1.93
CA LEU A 116 7.01 13.36 2.03
C LEU A 116 7.71 14.03 0.86
#